data_1cd14639578b1c2e2b6803b9a3b6041b
#
_entry.id   1cd14639578b1c2e2b6803b9a3b6041b
#
_cell.length_a   1.000
_cell.length_b   1.000
_cell.length_c   1.000
_cell.angle_alpha   90.00
_cell.angle_beta   90.00
_cell.angle_gamma   90.00
#
_symmetry.space_group_name_H-M   'P 1'
#
loop_
_entity.id
_entity.type
_entity.pdbx_description
1 polymer ?
#
loop_
_entity_poly.entity_id
_entity_poly.type
_entity_poly.pdbx_seq_one_letter_code
_entity_poly.pdbx_strand_id
1 'polypeptide(L)'
;MEFGMVGLGRMGGNMARRFARYDKKIAITNRSFDVTETLARETGHIACRDYIDLIAALKKPRIVWLMLPAGEVTERAFSALLPMLSPGDLIVDGANAYYADDVQRAERCAKLGIEFADAGVSGGVWGLENGYCIMFGGSDTAAIRLGPYLEILAPTPTTGWLHTGPVGSGHYVKMVHNGIEYGMMQALAEGFSLMKDKPGFNLDLAAIAELWRHGSVVRSWLLDLSADFLAENQALEDVAPFVADSGEGRWTSLAAIEQGVPAPIISLSLMMRFATQGKNDYAAKMLAKMRQGFGGHAIKKEEG
;
A
#
# COMPACT_ATOMS: atom_id res chain seq x y z
N MET A 1 -1.75 -27.11 11.21
CA MET A 1 -1.83 -25.71 10.72
C MET A 1 -0.54 -25.04 11.10
N GLU A 2 0.10 -24.33 10.16
CA GLU A 2 1.40 -23.68 10.37
C GLU A 2 1.35 -22.15 10.15
N PHE A 3 0.24 -21.63 9.59
CA PHE A 3 0.09 -20.22 9.23
C PHE A 3 -0.76 -19.45 10.24
N GLY A 4 -0.22 -18.35 10.76
CA GLY A 4 -0.86 -17.42 11.65
C GLY A 4 -0.82 -16.00 11.10
N MET A 5 -1.93 -15.25 11.22
CA MET A 5 -2.04 -13.85 10.80
C MET A 5 -2.22 -12.93 11.99
N VAL A 6 -1.43 -11.89 12.04
CA VAL A 6 -1.46 -10.83 13.05
C VAL A 6 -1.94 -9.54 12.41
N GLY A 7 -3.02 -8.99 12.93
CA GLY A 7 -3.65 -7.77 12.40
C GLY A 7 -4.79 -8.07 11.44
N LEU A 8 -6.00 -7.75 11.89
CA LEU A 8 -7.26 -8.03 11.21
C LEU A 8 -7.99 -6.73 10.83
N GLY A 9 -7.22 -5.71 10.45
CA GLY A 9 -7.74 -4.52 9.83
C GLY A 9 -8.37 -4.84 8.46
N ARG A 10 -8.70 -3.82 7.69
CA ARG A 10 -9.36 -3.98 6.39
C ARG A 10 -8.68 -5.02 5.48
N MET A 11 -7.36 -4.92 5.33
CA MET A 11 -6.60 -5.84 4.47
C MET A 11 -6.50 -7.24 5.10
N GLY A 12 -5.97 -7.35 6.33
CA GLY A 12 -5.77 -8.65 6.98
C GLY A 12 -7.06 -9.41 7.22
N GLY A 13 -8.15 -8.72 7.57
CA GLY A 13 -9.48 -9.34 7.67
C GLY A 13 -9.98 -9.88 6.34
N ASN A 14 -9.79 -9.14 5.24
CA ASN A 14 -10.18 -9.61 3.90
C ASN A 14 -9.29 -10.77 3.41
N MET A 15 -7.99 -10.75 3.71
CA MET A 15 -7.11 -11.89 3.42
C MET A 15 -7.54 -13.14 4.19
N ALA A 16 -7.89 -13.00 5.47
CA ALA A 16 -8.42 -14.12 6.25
C ALA A 16 -9.74 -14.67 5.65
N ARG A 17 -10.68 -13.79 5.27
CA ARG A 17 -11.90 -14.22 4.56
C ARG A 17 -11.60 -14.94 3.26
N ARG A 18 -10.60 -14.46 2.50
CA ARG A 18 -10.21 -15.12 1.26
C ARG A 18 -9.64 -16.52 1.52
N PHE A 19 -8.82 -16.71 2.54
CA PHE A 19 -8.39 -18.05 2.96
C PHE A 19 -9.56 -18.96 3.27
N ALA A 20 -10.58 -18.47 3.98
CA ALA A 20 -11.78 -19.26 4.30
C ALA A 20 -12.58 -19.67 3.05
N ARG A 21 -12.68 -18.81 2.04
CA ARG A 21 -13.34 -19.12 0.75
C ARG A 21 -12.69 -20.28 -0.01
N TYR A 22 -11.41 -20.55 0.27
CA TYR A 22 -10.65 -21.65 -0.32
C TYR A 22 -10.41 -22.78 0.70
N ASP A 23 -11.27 -22.88 1.73
CA ASP A 23 -11.20 -23.89 2.78
C ASP A 23 -9.84 -23.97 3.51
N LYS A 24 -9.06 -22.91 3.44
CA LYS A 24 -7.75 -22.82 4.10
C LYS A 24 -7.91 -22.23 5.50
N LYS A 25 -7.91 -23.11 6.49
CA LYS A 25 -7.98 -22.70 7.91
C LYS A 25 -6.65 -22.16 8.40
N ILE A 26 -6.67 -21.00 9.07
CA ILE A 26 -5.49 -20.32 9.66
C ILE A 26 -5.76 -19.94 11.12
N ALA A 27 -4.71 -19.60 11.88
CA ALA A 27 -4.85 -18.97 13.19
C ALA A 27 -4.80 -17.45 13.01
N ILE A 28 -5.62 -16.71 13.75
CA ILE A 28 -5.74 -15.26 13.61
C ILE A 28 -5.70 -14.57 14.97
N THR A 29 -5.06 -13.40 15.03
CA THR A 29 -5.07 -12.54 16.21
C THR A 29 -5.08 -11.05 15.84
N ASN A 30 -5.67 -10.25 16.71
CA ASN A 30 -5.70 -8.79 16.58
C ASN A 30 -5.61 -8.16 17.97
N ARG A 31 -5.23 -6.88 18.02
CA ARG A 31 -5.19 -6.12 19.29
C ARG A 31 -6.50 -6.18 20.07
N SER A 32 -7.62 -6.06 19.38
CA SER A 32 -8.96 -6.20 19.97
C SER A 32 -9.46 -7.62 19.73
N PHE A 33 -9.63 -8.40 20.80
CA PHE A 33 -10.04 -9.80 20.71
C PHE A 33 -11.45 -9.97 20.11
N ASP A 34 -12.36 -9.04 20.37
CA ASP A 34 -13.72 -9.06 19.79
C ASP A 34 -13.71 -9.10 18.26
N VAL A 35 -12.75 -8.39 17.62
CA VAL A 35 -12.56 -8.43 16.18
C VAL A 35 -12.10 -9.81 15.73
N THR A 36 -11.18 -10.40 16.48
CA THR A 36 -10.66 -11.76 16.22
C THR A 36 -11.76 -12.80 16.34
N GLU A 37 -12.53 -12.76 17.43
CA GLU A 37 -13.60 -13.70 17.70
C GLU A 37 -14.73 -13.60 16.67
N THR A 38 -15.12 -12.37 16.30
CA THR A 38 -16.13 -12.12 15.27
C THR A 38 -15.71 -12.70 13.93
N LEU A 39 -14.47 -12.41 13.49
CA LEU A 39 -13.97 -12.95 12.23
C LEU A 39 -13.79 -14.47 12.27
N ALA A 40 -13.38 -15.03 13.39
CA ALA A 40 -13.25 -16.47 13.55
C ALA A 40 -14.60 -17.20 13.47
N ARG A 41 -15.68 -16.63 14.04
CA ARG A 41 -17.04 -17.17 13.90
C ARG A 41 -17.52 -17.11 12.45
N GLU A 42 -17.20 -16.03 11.73
CA GLU A 42 -17.55 -15.85 10.32
C GLU A 42 -16.82 -16.87 9.42
N THR A 43 -15.54 -17.13 9.68
CA THR A 43 -14.65 -17.81 8.76
C THR A 43 -14.25 -19.23 9.16
N GLY A 44 -14.54 -19.64 10.40
CA GLY A 44 -14.07 -20.91 10.95
C GLY A 44 -12.58 -20.97 11.29
N HIS A 45 -11.88 -19.83 11.27
CA HIS A 45 -10.48 -19.74 11.70
C HIS A 45 -10.31 -19.93 13.21
N ILE A 46 -9.06 -20.17 13.66
CA ILE A 46 -8.78 -20.28 15.09
C ILE A 46 -8.56 -18.88 15.65
N ALA A 47 -9.42 -18.45 16.58
CA ALA A 47 -9.25 -17.21 17.31
C ALA A 47 -8.17 -17.36 18.39
N CYS A 48 -7.17 -16.49 18.35
CA CYS A 48 -6.11 -16.40 19.36
C CYS A 48 -6.20 -15.05 20.07
N ARG A 49 -6.14 -15.03 21.41
CA ARG A 49 -6.30 -13.83 22.21
C ARG A 49 -5.09 -12.89 22.08
N ASP A 50 -3.92 -13.50 21.99
CA ASP A 50 -2.63 -12.83 21.94
C ASP A 50 -1.61 -13.64 21.11
N TYR A 51 -0.36 -13.19 21.14
CA TYR A 51 0.73 -13.88 20.43
C TYR A 51 1.07 -15.25 21.06
N ILE A 52 0.87 -15.44 22.36
CA ILE A 52 1.14 -16.72 23.05
C ILE A 52 0.17 -17.76 22.52
N ASP A 53 -1.13 -17.44 22.52
CA ASP A 53 -2.17 -18.31 21.96
C ASP A 53 -1.91 -18.60 20.47
N LEU A 54 -1.53 -17.57 19.69
CA LEU A 54 -1.21 -17.73 18.28
C LEU A 54 -0.08 -18.74 18.07
N ILE A 55 1.04 -18.55 18.76
CA ILE A 55 2.21 -19.43 18.63
C ILE A 55 1.90 -20.85 19.11
N ALA A 56 1.10 -21.01 20.14
CA ALA A 56 0.67 -22.31 20.64
C ALA A 56 -0.27 -23.05 19.65
N ALA A 57 -1.08 -22.33 18.90
CA ALA A 57 -1.98 -22.89 17.89
C ALA A 57 -1.24 -23.38 16.63
N LEU A 58 -0.01 -22.97 16.40
CA LEU A 58 0.74 -23.26 15.18
C LEU A 58 1.70 -24.43 15.36
N LYS A 59 1.76 -25.32 14.35
CA LYS A 59 2.73 -26.40 14.25
C LYS A 59 4.03 -25.87 13.61
N LYS A 60 5.17 -26.29 14.15
CA LYS A 60 6.49 -26.02 13.56
C LYS A 60 6.71 -26.79 12.26
N PRO A 61 7.45 -26.19 11.31
CA PRO A 61 7.93 -24.81 11.27
C PRO A 61 6.78 -23.85 10.99
N ARG A 62 6.69 -22.76 11.76
CA ARG A 62 5.59 -21.81 11.73
C ARG A 62 5.78 -20.75 10.65
N ILE A 63 4.66 -20.18 10.19
CA ILE A 63 4.62 -18.96 9.39
C ILE A 63 3.78 -17.92 10.13
N VAL A 64 4.33 -16.78 10.45
CA VAL A 64 3.62 -15.67 11.10
C VAL A 64 3.63 -14.46 10.17
N TRP A 65 2.46 -14.14 9.65
CA TRP A 65 2.23 -13.02 8.74
C TRP A 65 1.74 -11.80 9.51
N LEU A 66 2.47 -10.69 9.43
CA LEU A 66 2.12 -9.40 10.02
C LEU A 66 1.37 -8.56 8.99
N MET A 67 0.14 -8.15 9.32
CA MET A 67 -0.67 -7.25 8.50
C MET A 67 -1.07 -6.04 9.33
N LEU A 68 -0.08 -5.23 9.69
CA LEU A 68 -0.15 -4.14 10.65
C LEU A 68 0.21 -2.80 9.96
N PRO A 69 -0.14 -1.65 10.57
CA PRO A 69 0.40 -0.37 10.13
C PRO A 69 1.94 -0.37 10.17
N ALA A 70 2.58 0.07 9.08
CA ALA A 70 4.03 0.15 8.98
C ALA A 70 4.66 1.02 10.08
N GLY A 71 5.95 0.85 10.32
CA GLY A 71 6.71 1.58 11.32
C GLY A 71 6.59 0.99 12.72
N GLU A 72 6.36 1.84 13.71
CA GLU A 72 6.45 1.47 15.15
C GLU A 72 5.50 0.34 15.57
N VAL A 73 4.31 0.27 14.97
CA VAL A 73 3.33 -0.78 15.32
C VAL A 73 3.82 -2.15 14.87
N THR A 74 4.31 -2.25 13.64
CA THR A 74 4.90 -3.49 13.11
C THR A 74 6.17 -3.84 13.87
N GLU A 75 7.03 -2.87 14.20
CA GLU A 75 8.27 -3.12 14.93
C GLU A 75 8.01 -3.65 16.35
N ARG A 76 7.02 -3.11 17.06
CA ARG A 76 6.63 -3.63 18.39
C ARG A 76 6.10 -5.06 18.31
N ALA A 77 5.26 -5.37 17.32
CA ALA A 77 4.73 -6.73 17.13
C ALA A 77 5.85 -7.72 16.77
N PHE A 78 6.73 -7.33 15.84
CA PHE A 78 7.90 -8.12 15.45
C PHE A 78 8.81 -8.41 16.65
N SER A 79 9.17 -7.39 17.42
CA SER A 79 10.03 -7.54 18.58
C SER A 79 9.41 -8.39 19.71
N ALA A 80 8.08 -8.37 19.86
CA ALA A 80 7.37 -9.22 20.81
C ALA A 80 7.29 -10.69 20.34
N LEU A 81 7.14 -10.93 19.06
CA LEU A 81 7.01 -12.28 18.49
C LEU A 81 8.35 -12.99 18.36
N LEU A 82 9.41 -12.26 18.02
CA LEU A 82 10.72 -12.82 17.72
C LEU A 82 11.23 -13.80 18.79
N PRO A 83 11.18 -13.51 20.12
CA PRO A 83 11.64 -14.44 21.16
C PRO A 83 10.72 -15.66 21.36
N MET A 84 9.51 -15.68 20.79
CA MET A 84 8.56 -16.79 20.90
C MET A 84 8.74 -17.81 19.78
N LEU A 85 9.52 -17.49 18.76
CA LEU A 85 9.76 -18.33 17.60
C LEU A 85 10.97 -19.23 17.78
N SER A 86 11.10 -20.20 16.89
CA SER A 86 12.16 -21.21 16.92
C SER A 86 12.90 -21.25 15.58
N PRO A 87 14.13 -21.78 15.55
CA PRO A 87 14.81 -22.02 14.28
C PRO A 87 13.94 -22.75 13.27
N GLY A 88 13.95 -22.25 12.02
CA GLY A 88 13.11 -22.74 10.93
C GLY A 88 11.71 -22.12 10.84
N ASP A 89 11.26 -21.34 11.83
CA ASP A 89 10.04 -20.54 11.69
C ASP A 89 10.28 -19.37 10.73
N LEU A 90 9.21 -18.82 10.15
CA LEU A 90 9.23 -17.72 9.18
C LEU A 90 8.32 -16.59 9.66
N ILE A 91 8.85 -15.37 9.72
CA ILE A 91 8.06 -14.14 9.87
C ILE A 91 7.92 -13.49 8.49
N VAL A 92 6.72 -13.03 8.16
CA VAL A 92 6.43 -12.27 6.95
C VAL A 92 5.91 -10.88 7.35
N ASP A 93 6.58 -9.83 6.93
CA ASP A 93 6.03 -8.48 6.99
C ASP A 93 5.19 -8.22 5.74
N GLY A 94 3.86 -8.20 5.90
CA GLY A 94 2.89 -7.91 4.85
C GLY A 94 2.36 -6.48 4.92
N ALA A 95 2.96 -5.61 5.74
CA ALA A 95 2.62 -4.20 5.80
C ALA A 95 3.05 -3.47 4.51
N ASN A 96 2.65 -2.22 4.35
CA ASN A 96 3.22 -1.36 3.33
C ASN A 96 4.41 -0.62 3.94
N ALA A 97 5.53 -1.34 4.16
CA ALA A 97 6.68 -0.91 4.93
C ALA A 97 7.84 -0.41 4.06
N TYR A 98 8.79 0.27 4.69
CA TYR A 98 10.03 0.68 4.05
C TYR A 98 11.00 -0.50 3.99
N TYR A 99 11.45 -0.84 2.78
CA TYR A 99 12.26 -2.04 2.51
C TYR A 99 13.57 -2.14 3.32
N ALA A 100 14.16 -1.01 3.71
CA ALA A 100 15.40 -1.02 4.50
C ALA A 100 15.17 -1.52 5.94
N ASP A 101 13.96 -1.36 6.49
CA ASP A 101 13.60 -1.91 7.79
C ASP A 101 13.55 -3.44 7.75
N ASP A 102 13.15 -4.01 6.62
CA ASP A 102 13.06 -5.46 6.42
C ASP A 102 14.43 -6.12 6.47
N VAL A 103 15.43 -5.50 5.84
CA VAL A 103 16.81 -5.98 5.88
C VAL A 103 17.32 -6.05 7.33
N GLN A 104 17.05 -5.03 8.14
CA GLN A 104 17.42 -5.01 9.54
C GLN A 104 16.68 -6.10 10.36
N ARG A 105 15.40 -6.32 10.10
CA ARG A 105 14.61 -7.37 10.75
C ARG A 105 15.10 -8.76 10.36
N ALA A 106 15.44 -8.97 9.08
CA ALA A 106 16.01 -10.21 8.60
C ALA A 106 17.33 -10.57 9.30
N GLU A 107 18.23 -9.59 9.52
CA GLU A 107 19.46 -9.81 10.26
C GLU A 107 19.21 -10.24 11.71
N ARG A 108 18.18 -9.69 12.35
CA ARG A 108 17.78 -10.08 13.71
C ARG A 108 17.21 -11.49 13.75
N CYS A 109 16.40 -11.86 12.76
CA CYS A 109 15.86 -13.22 12.59
C CYS A 109 16.97 -14.25 12.36
N ALA A 110 17.91 -13.95 11.46
CA ALA A 110 19.00 -14.84 11.09
C ALA A 110 19.87 -15.26 12.30
N LYS A 111 20.11 -14.34 13.25
CA LYS A 111 20.84 -14.64 14.50
C LYS A 111 20.18 -15.74 15.36
N LEU A 112 18.89 -15.97 15.15
CA LEU A 112 18.09 -16.96 15.87
C LEU A 112 17.70 -18.16 14.99
N GLY A 113 18.22 -18.23 13.76
CA GLY A 113 17.87 -19.28 12.79
C GLY A 113 16.42 -19.19 12.29
N ILE A 114 15.81 -18.02 12.41
CA ILE A 114 14.45 -17.72 11.93
C ILE A 114 14.57 -17.09 10.54
N GLU A 115 13.68 -17.47 9.63
CA GLU A 115 13.58 -16.85 8.31
C GLU A 115 12.72 -15.58 8.39
N PHE A 116 13.03 -14.60 7.53
CA PHE A 116 12.23 -13.40 7.33
C PHE A 116 11.91 -13.21 5.86
N ALA A 117 10.72 -12.68 5.59
CA ALA A 117 10.27 -12.30 4.25
C ALA A 117 9.46 -11.00 4.34
N ASP A 118 9.46 -10.27 3.26
CA ASP A 118 8.64 -9.07 3.07
C ASP A 118 7.65 -9.30 1.92
N ALA A 119 6.44 -8.76 2.05
CA ALA A 119 5.39 -8.94 1.06
C ALA A 119 4.62 -7.64 0.83
N GLY A 120 4.97 -6.92 -0.21
CA GLY A 120 4.21 -5.76 -0.68
C GLY A 120 2.89 -6.21 -1.32
N VAL A 121 1.77 -5.77 -0.76
CA VAL A 121 0.43 -6.18 -1.20
C VAL A 121 -0.30 -5.00 -1.84
N SER A 122 -0.78 -5.19 -3.07
CA SER A 122 -1.67 -4.28 -3.80
C SER A 122 -3.02 -4.93 -4.04
N GLY A 123 -4.08 -4.13 -4.27
CA GLY A 123 -5.45 -4.61 -4.49
C GLY A 123 -6.47 -4.03 -3.51
N GLY A 124 -6.00 -3.42 -2.43
CA GLY A 124 -6.83 -2.69 -1.47
C GLY A 124 -8.03 -3.49 -0.96
N VAL A 125 -9.19 -2.84 -0.87
CA VAL A 125 -10.43 -3.46 -0.40
C VAL A 125 -11.01 -4.49 -1.37
N TRP A 126 -10.69 -4.37 -2.65
CA TRP A 126 -11.17 -5.24 -3.73
C TRP A 126 -10.44 -6.59 -3.77
N GLY A 127 -9.33 -6.73 -3.04
CA GLY A 127 -8.55 -7.97 -3.00
C GLY A 127 -9.32 -9.19 -2.47
N LEU A 128 -10.38 -8.99 -1.67
CA LEU A 128 -11.26 -10.08 -1.24
C LEU A 128 -11.93 -10.77 -2.44
N GLU A 129 -12.42 -9.98 -3.40
CA GLU A 129 -13.13 -10.50 -4.57
C GLU A 129 -12.17 -10.85 -5.70
N ASN A 130 -11.26 -9.93 -6.03
CA ASN A 130 -10.44 -10.01 -7.23
C ASN A 130 -9.07 -10.67 -7.00
N GLY A 131 -8.70 -10.94 -5.73
CA GLY A 131 -7.34 -11.33 -5.36
C GLY A 131 -6.40 -10.14 -5.25
N TYR A 132 -5.23 -10.39 -4.68
CA TYR A 132 -4.19 -9.39 -4.43
C TYR A 132 -3.03 -9.54 -5.40
N CYS A 133 -2.41 -8.42 -5.76
CA CYS A 133 -1.10 -8.42 -6.40
C CYS A 133 -0.02 -8.37 -5.30
N ILE A 134 0.81 -9.42 -5.23
CA ILE A 134 1.78 -9.61 -4.14
C ILE A 134 3.20 -9.69 -4.69
N MET A 135 4.03 -8.73 -4.29
CA MET A 135 5.47 -8.69 -4.56
C MET A 135 6.19 -9.20 -3.31
N PHE A 136 6.84 -10.34 -3.41
CA PHE A 136 7.41 -11.03 -2.25
C PHE A 136 8.93 -11.09 -2.34
N GLY A 137 9.61 -10.70 -1.26
CA GLY A 137 11.05 -10.81 -1.08
C GLY A 137 11.40 -11.79 0.03
N GLY A 138 12.42 -12.64 -0.19
CA GLY A 138 12.85 -13.64 0.78
C GLY A 138 13.78 -14.69 0.19
N SER A 139 14.07 -15.74 0.96
CA SER A 139 14.82 -16.91 0.46
C SER A 139 13.97 -17.79 -0.46
N ASP A 140 14.61 -18.63 -1.27
CA ASP A 140 13.90 -19.65 -2.07
C ASP A 140 13.11 -20.62 -1.19
N THR A 141 13.63 -20.95 0.00
CA THR A 141 12.91 -21.77 1.00
C THR A 141 11.63 -21.09 1.47
N ALA A 142 11.71 -19.81 1.76
CA ALA A 142 10.53 -19.03 2.14
C ALA A 142 9.52 -18.96 0.98
N ALA A 143 9.99 -18.82 -0.27
CA ALA A 143 9.14 -18.82 -1.46
C ALA A 143 8.37 -20.14 -1.63
N ILE A 144 9.04 -21.27 -1.48
CA ILE A 144 8.40 -22.60 -1.55
C ILE A 144 7.33 -22.74 -0.45
N ARG A 145 7.62 -22.27 0.78
CA ARG A 145 6.70 -22.39 1.91
C ARG A 145 5.50 -21.46 1.79
N LEU A 146 5.68 -20.26 1.25
CA LEU A 146 4.61 -19.27 1.09
C LEU A 146 3.75 -19.53 -0.14
N GLY A 147 4.30 -20.13 -1.19
CA GLY A 147 3.60 -20.39 -2.47
C GLY A 147 2.15 -20.81 -2.31
N PRO A 148 1.83 -21.89 -1.57
CA PRO A 148 0.46 -22.36 -1.40
C PRO A 148 -0.51 -21.36 -0.73
N TYR A 149 0.01 -20.38 0.00
CA TYR A 149 -0.78 -19.30 0.60
C TYR A 149 -0.94 -18.12 -0.36
N LEU A 150 0.13 -17.79 -1.10
CA LEU A 150 0.13 -16.72 -2.09
C LEU A 150 -0.80 -17.04 -3.26
N GLU A 151 -0.84 -18.29 -3.70
CA GLU A 151 -1.77 -18.79 -4.73
C GLU A 151 -3.26 -18.58 -4.36
N ILE A 152 -3.60 -18.72 -3.08
CA ILE A 152 -4.96 -18.44 -2.57
C ILE A 152 -5.23 -16.95 -2.54
N LEU A 153 -4.26 -16.14 -2.11
CA LEU A 153 -4.41 -14.71 -1.98
C LEU A 153 -4.43 -14.00 -3.33
N ALA A 154 -3.73 -14.51 -4.32
CA ALA A 154 -3.63 -13.94 -5.66
C ALA A 154 -4.95 -14.08 -6.46
N PRO A 155 -5.11 -13.38 -7.60
CA PRO A 155 -6.25 -13.52 -8.50
C PRO A 155 -6.41 -14.94 -9.02
N THR A 156 -5.31 -15.58 -9.40
CA THR A 156 -5.26 -17.00 -9.77
C THR A 156 -4.01 -17.65 -9.17
N PRO A 157 -3.92 -18.99 -9.09
CA PRO A 157 -2.72 -19.63 -8.58
C PRO A 157 -1.43 -19.30 -9.31
N THR A 158 -1.51 -18.89 -10.57
CA THR A 158 -0.34 -18.64 -11.44
C THR A 158 -0.15 -17.18 -11.81
N THR A 159 -1.01 -16.27 -11.34
CA THR A 159 -0.93 -14.83 -11.69
C THR A 159 -1.17 -13.97 -10.46
N GLY A 160 -0.56 -12.79 -10.45
CA GLY A 160 -0.78 -11.80 -9.39
C GLY A 160 0.17 -11.93 -8.20
N TRP A 161 1.09 -12.86 -8.18
CA TRP A 161 2.16 -12.92 -7.18
C TRP A 161 3.49 -13.30 -7.82
N LEU A 162 4.58 -12.80 -7.23
CA LEU A 162 5.93 -13.06 -7.72
C LEU A 162 6.94 -13.01 -6.58
N HIS A 163 7.87 -13.97 -6.55
CA HIS A 163 9.12 -13.87 -5.79
C HIS A 163 10.05 -12.91 -6.52
N THR A 164 10.23 -11.71 -5.99
CA THR A 164 10.95 -10.61 -6.63
C THR A 164 12.45 -10.64 -6.38
N GLY A 165 12.90 -11.43 -5.41
CA GLY A 165 14.31 -11.55 -5.05
C GLY A 165 14.55 -11.68 -3.55
N PRO A 166 15.72 -11.24 -3.04
CA PRO A 166 16.06 -11.33 -1.63
C PRO A 166 15.15 -10.46 -0.75
N VAL A 167 15.28 -10.61 0.57
CA VAL A 167 14.56 -9.78 1.56
C VAL A 167 14.70 -8.29 1.24
N GLY A 168 13.61 -7.56 1.35
CA GLY A 168 13.48 -6.16 0.99
C GLY A 168 13.02 -5.92 -0.45
N SER A 169 13.20 -6.90 -1.35
CA SER A 169 12.83 -6.73 -2.76
C SER A 169 11.31 -6.62 -2.98
N GLY A 170 10.51 -7.28 -2.18
CA GLY A 170 9.05 -7.20 -2.24
C GLY A 170 8.53 -5.81 -1.94
N HIS A 171 8.89 -5.27 -0.78
CA HIS A 171 8.54 -3.89 -0.39
C HIS A 171 9.20 -2.84 -1.29
N TYR A 172 10.42 -3.06 -1.78
CA TYR A 172 11.04 -2.16 -2.74
C TYR A 172 10.23 -2.08 -4.04
N VAL A 173 9.87 -3.22 -4.63
CA VAL A 173 9.03 -3.26 -5.85
C VAL A 173 7.66 -2.63 -5.58
N LYS A 174 7.05 -2.91 -4.41
CA LYS A 174 5.79 -2.29 -4.02
C LYS A 174 5.90 -0.77 -3.84
N MET A 175 6.97 -0.29 -3.27
CA MET A 175 7.26 1.14 -3.11
C MET A 175 7.34 1.83 -4.47
N VAL A 176 8.08 1.25 -5.43
CA VAL A 176 8.19 1.78 -6.81
C VAL A 176 6.84 1.73 -7.52
N HIS A 177 6.09 0.63 -7.36
CA HIS A 177 4.71 0.53 -7.87
C HIS A 177 3.85 1.72 -7.39
N ASN A 178 3.89 2.06 -6.10
CA ASN A 178 3.15 3.19 -5.58
C ASN A 178 3.68 4.55 -6.09
N GLY A 179 4.99 4.68 -6.31
CA GLY A 179 5.55 5.86 -6.97
C GLY A 179 5.00 6.05 -8.40
N ILE A 180 4.90 4.96 -9.17
CA ILE A 180 4.27 4.98 -10.51
C ILE A 180 2.79 5.36 -10.40
N GLU A 181 2.07 4.79 -9.44
CA GLU A 181 0.67 5.12 -9.17
C GLU A 181 0.47 6.62 -8.90
N TYR A 182 1.35 7.26 -8.12
CA TYR A 182 1.32 8.71 -7.87
C TYR A 182 1.42 9.50 -9.18
N GLY A 183 2.35 9.13 -10.06
CA GLY A 183 2.52 9.78 -11.37
C GLY A 183 1.31 9.61 -12.28
N MET A 184 0.74 8.41 -12.33
CA MET A 184 -0.47 8.11 -13.11
C MET A 184 -1.68 8.89 -12.60
N MET A 185 -1.91 8.92 -11.28
CA MET A 185 -3.00 9.70 -10.66
C MET A 185 -2.85 11.19 -10.96
N GLN A 186 -1.64 11.73 -10.84
CA GLN A 186 -1.38 13.15 -11.11
C GLN A 186 -1.66 13.49 -12.58
N ALA A 187 -1.20 12.67 -13.52
CA ALA A 187 -1.43 12.90 -14.95
C ALA A 187 -2.93 12.85 -15.31
N LEU A 188 -3.68 11.89 -14.77
CA LEU A 188 -5.13 11.83 -14.95
C LEU A 188 -5.82 13.08 -14.37
N ALA A 189 -5.49 13.46 -13.14
CA ALA A 189 -6.08 14.63 -12.47
C ALA A 189 -5.81 15.91 -13.23
N GLU A 190 -4.58 16.15 -13.70
CA GLU A 190 -4.24 17.32 -14.53
C GLU A 190 -4.99 17.33 -15.86
N GLY A 191 -5.08 16.18 -16.54
CA GLY A 191 -5.80 16.05 -17.79
C GLY A 191 -7.29 16.37 -17.64
N PHE A 192 -7.95 15.83 -16.63
CA PHE A 192 -9.35 16.12 -16.32
C PHE A 192 -9.56 17.57 -15.91
N SER A 193 -8.63 18.17 -15.14
CA SER A 193 -8.69 19.59 -14.79
C SER A 193 -8.59 20.49 -16.01
N LEU A 194 -7.66 20.20 -16.94
CA LEU A 194 -7.55 20.96 -18.21
C LEU A 194 -8.83 20.90 -19.04
N MET A 195 -9.47 19.74 -19.10
CA MET A 195 -10.74 19.58 -19.84
C MET A 195 -11.88 20.33 -19.15
N LYS A 196 -11.96 20.27 -17.82
CA LYS A 196 -12.96 20.98 -17.00
C LYS A 196 -12.90 22.49 -17.25
N ASP A 197 -11.69 23.04 -17.24
CA ASP A 197 -11.48 24.50 -17.32
C ASP A 197 -11.42 25.03 -18.76
N LYS A 198 -11.66 24.19 -19.78
CA LYS A 198 -11.61 24.62 -21.18
C LYS A 198 -12.84 25.48 -21.57
N PRO A 199 -12.66 26.80 -21.78
CA PRO A 199 -13.78 27.66 -22.10
C PRO A 199 -14.49 27.25 -23.40
N GLY A 200 -15.82 27.29 -23.39
CA GLY A 200 -16.68 27.14 -24.57
C GLY A 200 -16.92 25.70 -25.03
N PHE A 201 -16.33 24.69 -24.39
CA PHE A 201 -16.53 23.29 -24.80
C PHE A 201 -17.61 22.58 -23.97
N ASN A 202 -17.80 22.96 -22.71
CA ASN A 202 -18.76 22.31 -21.80
C ASN A 202 -18.64 20.76 -21.80
N LEU A 203 -17.43 20.27 -21.64
CA LEU A 203 -17.12 18.84 -21.76
C LEU A 203 -17.79 18.02 -20.64
N ASP A 204 -18.43 16.93 -21.00
CA ASP A 204 -18.92 15.93 -20.06
C ASP A 204 -17.79 14.99 -19.67
N LEU A 205 -17.19 15.25 -18.50
CA LEU A 205 -16.02 14.50 -18.02
C LEU A 205 -16.34 13.04 -17.68
N ALA A 206 -17.57 12.76 -17.23
CA ALA A 206 -18.00 11.39 -16.96
C ALA A 206 -18.11 10.58 -18.26
N ALA A 207 -18.74 11.15 -19.30
CA ALA A 207 -18.84 10.51 -20.60
C ALA A 207 -17.46 10.30 -21.24
N ILE A 208 -16.52 11.24 -21.06
CA ILE A 208 -15.15 11.11 -21.57
C ILE A 208 -14.37 10.03 -20.81
N ALA A 209 -14.48 9.98 -19.49
CA ALA A 209 -13.84 8.93 -18.69
C ALA A 209 -14.37 7.55 -19.09
N GLU A 210 -15.69 7.41 -19.25
CA GLU A 210 -16.31 6.16 -19.73
C GLU A 210 -15.85 5.80 -21.16
N LEU A 211 -15.78 6.76 -22.05
CA LEU A 211 -15.26 6.53 -23.42
C LEU A 211 -13.84 5.95 -23.39
N TRP A 212 -12.96 6.49 -22.53
CA TRP A 212 -11.58 6.06 -22.48
C TRP A 212 -11.37 4.68 -21.85
N ARG A 213 -12.33 4.16 -21.11
CA ARG A 213 -12.29 2.76 -20.62
C ARG A 213 -12.30 1.75 -21.78
N HIS A 214 -12.77 2.14 -22.96
CA HIS A 214 -12.96 1.27 -24.11
C HIS A 214 -12.01 1.66 -25.26
N GLY A 215 -10.97 0.88 -25.49
CA GLY A 215 -10.06 1.04 -26.63
C GLY A 215 -9.00 2.13 -26.51
N SER A 216 -8.99 2.92 -25.45
CA SER A 216 -7.97 3.96 -25.23
C SER A 216 -6.68 3.38 -24.62
N VAL A 217 -5.53 3.95 -24.98
CA VAL A 217 -4.21 3.58 -24.42
C VAL A 217 -4.07 3.98 -22.95
N VAL A 218 -4.83 4.95 -22.45
CA VAL A 218 -4.80 5.39 -21.04
C VAL A 218 -5.70 4.54 -20.13
N ARG A 219 -6.26 3.47 -20.66
CA ARG A 219 -7.09 2.54 -19.89
C ARG A 219 -6.30 1.97 -18.69
N SER A 220 -6.88 2.09 -17.50
CA SER A 220 -6.29 1.60 -16.26
C SER A 220 -7.37 1.47 -15.19
N TRP A 221 -7.11 0.72 -14.13
CA TRP A 221 -8.00 0.69 -12.97
C TRP A 221 -8.21 2.08 -12.34
N LEU A 222 -7.19 2.93 -12.35
CA LEU A 222 -7.34 4.33 -11.88
C LEU A 222 -8.35 5.11 -12.74
N LEU A 223 -8.37 4.88 -14.04
CA LEU A 223 -9.37 5.48 -14.93
C LEU A 223 -10.77 4.91 -14.67
N ASP A 224 -10.89 3.60 -14.40
CA ASP A 224 -12.17 2.97 -14.06
C ASP A 224 -12.77 3.62 -12.80
N LEU A 225 -11.95 3.78 -11.74
CA LEU A 225 -12.38 4.49 -10.53
C LEU A 225 -12.74 5.95 -10.81
N SER A 226 -12.00 6.61 -11.72
CA SER A 226 -12.30 8.00 -12.12
C SER A 226 -13.64 8.10 -12.84
N ALA A 227 -13.96 7.18 -13.71
CA ALA A 227 -15.25 7.14 -14.40
C ALA A 227 -16.41 6.95 -13.42
N ASP A 228 -16.23 6.06 -12.42
CA ASP A 228 -17.26 5.78 -11.42
C ASP A 228 -17.58 7.02 -10.58
N PHE A 229 -16.61 7.70 -9.96
CA PHE A 229 -16.89 8.88 -9.14
C PHE A 229 -17.29 10.11 -9.97
N LEU A 230 -16.81 10.26 -11.20
CA LEU A 230 -17.26 11.35 -12.09
C LEU A 230 -18.71 11.15 -12.54
N ALA A 231 -19.17 9.92 -12.68
CA ALA A 231 -20.59 9.63 -12.96
C ALA A 231 -21.49 10.03 -11.79
N GLU A 232 -21.00 9.96 -10.56
CA GLU A 232 -21.73 10.41 -9.36
C GLU A 232 -21.71 11.93 -9.20
N ASN A 233 -20.53 12.56 -9.28
CA ASN A 233 -20.36 14.01 -9.12
C ASN A 233 -19.11 14.53 -9.85
N GLN A 234 -19.31 15.14 -11.03
CA GLN A 234 -18.21 15.71 -11.82
C GLN A 234 -17.60 16.99 -11.20
N ALA A 235 -18.34 17.69 -10.35
CA ALA A 235 -17.87 18.93 -9.73
C ALA A 235 -16.95 18.70 -8.55
N LEU A 236 -17.06 17.53 -7.89
CA LEU A 236 -16.32 17.14 -6.68
C LEU A 236 -16.41 18.17 -5.54
N GLU A 237 -17.57 18.82 -5.40
CA GLU A 237 -17.78 19.95 -4.47
C GLU A 237 -17.74 19.53 -3.00
N ASP A 238 -17.98 18.26 -2.73
CA ASP A 238 -17.95 17.62 -1.40
C ASP A 238 -16.54 17.17 -0.97
N VAL A 239 -15.51 17.34 -1.82
CA VAL A 239 -14.15 16.88 -1.56
C VAL A 239 -13.19 18.05 -1.32
N ALA A 240 -12.52 18.05 -0.17
CA ALA A 240 -11.48 19.04 0.10
C ALA A 240 -10.24 18.80 -0.79
N PRO A 241 -9.57 19.85 -1.31
CA PRO A 241 -8.39 19.73 -2.17
C PRO A 241 -7.13 19.38 -1.35
N PHE A 242 -7.17 18.28 -0.62
CA PHE A 242 -6.09 17.79 0.24
C PHE A 242 -5.76 16.34 -0.09
N VAL A 243 -4.52 16.05 -0.44
CA VAL A 243 -4.03 14.71 -0.74
C VAL A 243 -2.96 14.31 0.27
N ALA A 244 -3.24 13.26 1.05
CA ALA A 244 -2.29 12.73 2.03
C ALA A 244 -1.08 12.07 1.34
N ASP A 245 0.05 12.10 2.03
CA ASP A 245 1.26 11.36 1.67
C ASP A 245 1.46 10.22 2.67
N SER A 246 1.49 8.99 2.18
CA SER A 246 1.64 7.76 2.98
C SER A 246 3.08 7.24 3.06
N GLY A 247 4.04 7.92 2.40
CA GLY A 247 5.47 7.64 2.50
C GLY A 247 6.09 7.03 1.23
N GLU A 248 5.38 6.22 0.48
CA GLU A 248 5.94 5.43 -0.63
C GLU A 248 6.49 6.31 -1.77
N GLY A 249 5.81 7.41 -2.07
CA GLY A 249 6.29 8.39 -3.05
C GLY A 249 7.60 9.06 -2.60
N ARG A 250 7.75 9.32 -1.28
CA ARG A 250 9.00 9.82 -0.69
C ARG A 250 10.12 8.80 -0.84
N TRP A 251 9.88 7.57 -0.41
CA TRP A 251 10.88 6.51 -0.46
C TRP A 251 11.32 6.24 -1.89
N THR A 252 10.37 6.25 -2.86
CA THR A 252 10.71 6.11 -4.28
C THR A 252 11.57 7.27 -4.79
N SER A 253 11.24 8.51 -4.42
CA SER A 253 12.04 9.69 -4.80
C SER A 253 13.43 9.68 -4.17
N LEU A 254 13.55 9.26 -2.91
CA LEU A 254 14.84 9.10 -2.24
C LEU A 254 15.67 8.00 -2.90
N ALA A 255 15.08 6.84 -3.19
CA ALA A 255 15.75 5.75 -3.90
C ALA A 255 16.25 6.19 -5.29
N ALA A 256 15.47 6.99 -6.02
CA ALA A 256 15.90 7.56 -7.30
C ALA A 256 17.14 8.44 -7.16
N ILE A 257 17.20 9.28 -6.13
CA ILE A 257 18.36 10.13 -5.83
C ILE A 257 19.57 9.29 -5.45
N GLU A 258 19.41 8.34 -4.53
CA GLU A 258 20.48 7.44 -4.05
C GLU A 258 21.10 6.62 -5.18
N GLN A 259 20.27 6.17 -6.13
CA GLN A 259 20.70 5.36 -7.27
C GLN A 259 21.18 6.20 -8.47
N GLY A 260 21.01 7.54 -8.42
CA GLY A 260 21.30 8.41 -9.56
C GLY A 260 20.38 8.17 -10.77
N VAL A 261 19.17 7.66 -10.55
CA VAL A 261 18.18 7.40 -11.60
C VAL A 261 17.20 8.57 -11.69
N PRO A 262 17.07 9.24 -12.84
CA PRO A 262 16.11 10.32 -12.99
C PRO A 262 14.66 9.84 -12.88
N ALA A 263 13.90 10.38 -11.92
CA ALA A 263 12.47 10.08 -11.73
C ALA A 263 11.65 11.38 -11.55
N PRO A 264 11.69 12.34 -12.52
CA PRO A 264 11.08 13.65 -12.36
C PRO A 264 9.55 13.57 -12.21
N ILE A 265 8.87 12.70 -12.93
CA ILE A 265 7.40 12.56 -12.86
C ILE A 265 6.95 12.09 -11.48
N ILE A 266 7.58 11.06 -10.94
CA ILE A 266 7.26 10.53 -9.61
C ILE A 266 7.55 11.58 -8.54
N SER A 267 8.72 12.22 -8.60
CA SER A 267 9.11 13.24 -7.63
C SER A 267 8.21 14.48 -7.69
N LEU A 268 7.81 14.93 -8.89
CA LEU A 268 6.92 16.07 -9.05
C LEU A 268 5.52 15.75 -8.52
N SER A 269 4.98 14.56 -8.79
CA SER A 269 3.66 14.16 -8.26
C SER A 269 3.63 14.13 -6.72
N LEU A 270 4.73 13.76 -6.07
CA LEU A 270 4.90 13.90 -4.63
C LEU A 270 4.89 15.37 -4.18
N MET A 271 5.62 16.26 -4.89
CA MET A 271 5.66 17.70 -4.58
C MET A 271 4.28 18.34 -4.74
N MET A 272 3.47 17.90 -5.72
CA MET A 272 2.10 18.36 -5.87
C MET A 272 1.23 17.97 -4.67
N ARG A 273 1.40 16.78 -4.08
CA ARG A 273 0.72 16.43 -2.82
C ARG A 273 1.10 17.37 -1.68
N PHE A 274 2.37 17.73 -1.54
CA PHE A 274 2.80 18.70 -0.54
C PHE A 274 2.17 20.08 -0.75
N ALA A 275 2.02 20.50 -2.01
CA ALA A 275 1.35 21.76 -2.35
C ALA A 275 -0.12 21.75 -1.87
N THR A 276 -0.85 20.63 -2.02
CA THR A 276 -2.23 20.52 -1.51
C THR A 276 -2.35 20.59 0.02
N GLN A 277 -1.24 20.40 0.74
CA GLN A 277 -1.15 20.46 2.20
C GLN A 277 -0.73 21.84 2.72
N GLY A 278 -0.76 22.91 1.89
CA GLY A 278 -0.31 24.26 2.24
C GLY A 278 1.21 24.41 2.33
N LYS A 279 2.00 23.40 1.95
CA LYS A 279 3.48 23.47 2.02
C LYS A 279 4.11 24.42 1.00
N ASN A 280 3.31 24.95 0.06
CA ASN A 280 3.74 25.89 -0.97
C ASN A 280 3.45 27.38 -0.62
N ASP A 281 2.65 27.67 0.40
CA ASP A 281 2.11 29.00 0.67
C ASP A 281 3.21 30.04 0.92
N TYR A 282 4.21 29.71 1.73
CA TYR A 282 5.32 30.63 2.01
C TYR A 282 6.11 30.99 0.75
N ALA A 283 6.39 30.00 -0.11
CA ALA A 283 7.10 30.22 -1.37
C ALA A 283 6.27 31.13 -2.29
N ALA A 284 4.98 30.94 -2.41
CA ALA A 284 4.08 31.78 -3.19
C ALA A 284 4.07 33.24 -2.64
N LYS A 285 4.00 33.42 -1.31
CA LYS A 285 4.09 34.73 -0.66
C LYS A 285 5.43 35.42 -0.94
N MET A 286 6.54 34.68 -0.90
CA MET A 286 7.88 35.20 -1.23
C MET A 286 7.96 35.68 -2.69
N LEU A 287 7.44 34.87 -3.63
CA LEU A 287 7.39 35.24 -5.05
C LEU A 287 6.58 36.51 -5.28
N ALA A 288 5.41 36.64 -4.64
CA ALA A 288 4.58 37.84 -4.73
C ALA A 288 5.35 39.09 -4.22
N LYS A 289 6.03 38.95 -3.08
CA LYS A 289 6.84 40.03 -2.50
C LYS A 289 8.03 40.40 -3.37
N MET A 290 8.75 39.44 -3.95
CA MET A 290 9.83 39.73 -4.89
C MET A 290 9.33 40.48 -6.13
N ARG A 291 8.20 40.05 -6.73
CA ARG A 291 7.57 40.73 -7.87
C ARG A 291 7.15 42.16 -7.52
N GLN A 292 6.62 42.38 -6.32
CA GLN A 292 6.33 43.72 -5.82
C GLN A 292 7.61 44.57 -5.71
N GLY A 293 8.70 44.02 -5.15
CA GLY A 293 9.95 44.73 -4.88
C GLY A 293 10.67 45.18 -6.15
N PHE A 294 10.78 44.31 -7.15
CA PHE A 294 11.52 44.69 -8.38
C PHE A 294 10.67 45.34 -9.48
N GLY A 295 9.36 45.02 -9.52
CA GLY A 295 8.47 45.46 -10.62
C GLY A 295 7.28 46.30 -10.19
N GLY A 296 7.13 46.61 -8.90
CA GLY A 296 5.98 47.39 -8.39
C GLY A 296 4.62 46.67 -8.55
N HIS A 297 4.61 45.35 -8.81
CA HIS A 297 3.38 44.60 -9.03
C HIS A 297 2.50 44.59 -7.78
N ALA A 298 1.18 44.76 -7.98
CA ALA A 298 0.21 44.65 -6.88
C ALA A 298 0.22 43.24 -6.28
N ILE A 299 0.12 43.15 -4.96
CA ILE A 299 -0.06 41.90 -4.24
C ILE A 299 -1.49 41.80 -3.69
N LYS A 300 -2.09 40.61 -3.78
CA LYS A 300 -3.34 40.29 -3.09
C LYS A 300 -3.04 40.14 -1.60
N LYS A 301 -3.79 40.85 -0.73
CA LYS A 301 -3.71 40.68 0.71
C LYS A 301 -4.64 39.54 1.13
N GLU A 302 -4.29 38.81 2.21
CA GLU A 302 -5.23 37.88 2.84
C GLU A 302 -6.38 38.71 3.41
N GLU A 303 -7.61 38.33 3.09
CA GLU A 303 -8.80 38.83 3.77
C GLU A 303 -8.83 38.11 5.13
N GLY A 304 -8.73 38.87 6.23
CA GLY A 304 -8.72 38.38 7.59
C GLY A 304 -10.05 37.80 8.02
#